data_64d71830c5588b4fac8531b1b6e73d48
#
_entry.id   64d71830c5588b4fac8531b1b6e73d48
#
_cell.length_a   1.000
_cell.length_b   1.000
_cell.length_c   1.000
_cell.angle_alpha   90.00
_cell.angle_beta   90.00
_cell.angle_gamma   90.00
#
_symmetry.space_group_name_H-M   'P 1'
#
loop_
_entity.id
_entity.type
_entity.pdbx_description
1 polymer ?
#
loop_
_entity_poly.entity_id
_entity_poly.type
_entity_poly.pdbx_seq_one_letter_code
_entity_poly.pdbx_strand_id
1 'polypeptide(L)'
;MFFHLIHVYEKQSRHKILRSSVMKGLTRLARGVRCVATPIALLAFITAVAIVSVMLLSFATHAVSIHDGDTVKTVYTFSSEPENILSASGIKMSDADKFTYSGMGSDNGEIKLMRAFPVSIDANGNTYYIETTGGTVRDILANAGILVDSDDEINFSLDEAVTSGMTIAVTSIDYTTEVKEVTLPYNTKTVYSDKLPAGKTTVTKGTEGVKLVTYTYKHANGKL
;
A
#
# COMPACT_ATOMS: atom_id res chain seq x y z
N MET A 1 112.73 -22.33 -6.88
CA MET A 1 111.47 -23.09 -6.72
C MET A 1 110.52 -22.50 -5.60
N PHE A 2 110.96 -21.63 -4.71
CA PHE A 2 110.14 -21.01 -3.62
C PHE A 2 109.33 -19.80 -4.09
N PHE A 3 109.70 -19.01 -5.06
CA PHE A 3 109.03 -17.80 -5.57
C PHE A 3 107.71 -18.12 -6.33
N HIS A 4 107.62 -19.25 -6.96
CA HIS A 4 106.47 -19.64 -7.76
C HIS A 4 105.30 -20.10 -6.86
N LEU A 5 105.53 -20.67 -5.72
CA LEU A 5 104.49 -21.12 -4.77
C LEU A 5 103.83 -19.96 -4.07
N ILE A 6 104.57 -18.89 -3.71
CA ILE A 6 104.04 -17.71 -3.05
C ILE A 6 103.01 -16.96 -3.96
N HIS A 7 103.36 -16.83 -5.25
CA HIS A 7 102.54 -16.12 -6.23
C HIS A 7 101.20 -16.87 -6.50
N VAL A 8 101.18 -18.19 -6.49
CA VAL A 8 100.01 -18.99 -6.69
C VAL A 8 99.11 -18.91 -5.44
N TYR A 9 99.68 -18.90 -4.22
CA TYR A 9 98.97 -18.81 -2.98
C TYR A 9 98.27 -17.41 -2.81
N GLU A 10 98.96 -16.35 -3.14
CA GLU A 10 98.45 -14.98 -3.11
C GLU A 10 97.27 -14.76 -4.10
N LYS A 11 97.36 -15.31 -5.32
CA LYS A 11 96.37 -15.26 -6.32
C LYS A 11 95.09 -16.04 -5.93
N GLN A 12 95.26 -17.17 -5.28
CA GLN A 12 94.15 -17.98 -4.82
C GLN A 12 93.44 -17.38 -3.56
N SER A 13 94.24 -16.70 -2.70
CA SER A 13 93.63 -15.95 -1.57
C SER A 13 92.80 -14.72 -2.01
N ARG A 14 93.33 -13.96 -2.98
CA ARG A 14 92.57 -12.79 -3.52
C ARG A 14 91.29 -13.24 -4.18
N HIS A 15 91.29 -14.34 -4.91
CA HIS A 15 90.06 -14.89 -5.50
C HIS A 15 88.99 -15.33 -4.51
N LYS A 16 89.42 -15.92 -3.39
CA LYS A 16 88.47 -16.30 -2.31
C LYS A 16 87.89 -15.10 -1.56
N ILE A 17 88.74 -14.05 -1.34
CA ILE A 17 88.28 -12.84 -0.63
C ILE A 17 87.28 -12.06 -1.55
N LEU A 18 87.56 -11.92 -2.87
CA LEU A 18 86.69 -11.28 -3.83
C LEU A 18 85.33 -12.02 -3.97
N ARG A 19 85.38 -13.36 -4.08
CA ARG A 19 84.14 -14.16 -4.12
C ARG A 19 83.29 -14.03 -2.86
N SER A 20 83.95 -13.97 -1.69
CA SER A 20 83.19 -13.83 -0.43
C SER A 20 82.56 -12.45 -0.25
N SER A 21 83.24 -11.38 -0.72
CA SER A 21 82.71 -10.02 -0.67
C SER A 21 81.57 -9.79 -1.69
N VAL A 22 81.71 -10.32 -2.91
CA VAL A 22 80.64 -10.26 -3.90
C VAL A 22 79.41 -11.05 -3.50
N MET A 23 79.62 -12.27 -2.91
CA MET A 23 78.51 -13.09 -2.37
C MET A 23 77.80 -12.42 -1.20
N LYS A 24 78.56 -11.76 -0.28
CA LYS A 24 77.96 -10.97 0.79
C LYS A 24 77.20 -9.74 0.35
N GLY A 25 77.67 -9.09 -0.73
CA GLY A 25 76.98 -7.98 -1.39
C GLY A 25 75.64 -8.40 -2.03
N LEU A 26 75.67 -9.49 -2.80
CA LEU A 26 74.46 -10.06 -3.42
C LEU A 26 73.43 -10.54 -2.40
N THR A 27 73.87 -11.17 -1.28
CA THR A 27 72.91 -11.59 -0.23
C THR A 27 72.32 -10.42 0.55
N ARG A 28 73.02 -9.28 0.67
CA ARG A 28 72.48 -8.05 1.29
C ARG A 28 71.49 -7.39 0.37
N LEU A 29 71.75 -7.30 -0.93
CA LEU A 29 70.86 -6.83 -1.94
C LEU A 29 69.58 -7.68 -2.03
N ALA A 30 69.71 -9.02 -2.02
CA ALA A 30 68.58 -9.93 -2.02
C ALA A 30 67.71 -9.84 -0.75
N ARG A 31 68.31 -9.57 0.41
CA ARG A 31 67.55 -9.31 1.65
C ARG A 31 66.84 -7.97 1.65
N GLY A 32 67.48 -6.92 1.09
CA GLY A 32 66.88 -5.61 0.94
C GLY A 32 65.63 -5.64 0.03
N VAL A 33 65.75 -6.33 -1.10
CA VAL A 33 64.60 -6.53 -2.03
C VAL A 33 63.49 -7.35 -1.40
N ARG A 34 63.80 -8.39 -0.61
CA ARG A 34 62.78 -9.16 0.11
C ARG A 34 62.08 -8.36 1.20
N CYS A 35 62.78 -7.47 1.92
CA CYS A 35 62.16 -6.63 2.95
C CYS A 35 61.17 -5.55 2.41
N VAL A 36 61.41 -5.09 1.15
CA VAL A 36 60.55 -4.09 0.53
C VAL A 36 59.43 -4.75 -0.33
N ALA A 37 59.72 -5.92 -0.91
CA ALA A 37 58.78 -6.64 -1.76
C ALA A 37 57.61 -7.25 -0.96
N THR A 38 57.83 -7.68 0.29
CA THR A 38 56.77 -8.26 1.13
C THR A 38 55.63 -7.26 1.50
N PRO A 39 55.91 -6.04 1.98
CA PRO A 39 54.84 -5.08 2.26
C PRO A 39 54.12 -4.61 0.99
N ILE A 40 54.81 -4.43 -0.14
CA ILE A 40 54.22 -4.08 -1.42
C ILE A 40 53.31 -5.21 -1.94
N ALA A 41 53.74 -6.46 -1.84
CA ALA A 41 52.94 -7.61 -2.24
C ALA A 41 51.71 -7.77 -1.34
N LEU A 42 51.84 -7.54 -0.02
CA LEU A 42 50.73 -7.55 0.92
C LEU A 42 49.71 -6.45 0.61
N LEU A 43 50.19 -5.24 0.36
CA LEU A 43 49.33 -4.12 -0.03
C LEU A 43 48.59 -4.40 -1.35
N ALA A 44 49.28 -4.92 -2.37
CA ALA A 44 48.70 -5.30 -3.62
C ALA A 44 47.64 -6.42 -3.47
N PHE A 45 47.88 -7.38 -2.58
CA PHE A 45 46.91 -8.42 -2.27
C PHE A 45 45.64 -7.85 -1.59
N ILE A 46 45.82 -6.97 -0.59
CA ILE A 46 44.71 -6.31 0.12
C ILE A 46 43.87 -5.48 -0.87
N THR A 47 44.52 -4.71 -1.75
CA THR A 47 43.81 -3.92 -2.75
C THR A 47 43.09 -4.80 -3.77
N ALA A 48 43.68 -5.89 -4.22
CA ALA A 48 43.02 -6.86 -5.10
C ALA A 48 41.79 -7.50 -4.44
N VAL A 49 41.91 -7.92 -3.18
CA VAL A 49 40.77 -8.48 -2.42
C VAL A 49 39.67 -7.42 -2.26
N ALA A 50 40.02 -6.16 -1.94
CA ALA A 50 39.06 -5.09 -1.83
C ALA A 50 38.32 -4.83 -3.16
N ILE A 51 39.03 -4.80 -4.28
CA ILE A 51 38.44 -4.61 -5.62
C ILE A 51 37.49 -5.77 -5.95
N VAL A 52 37.91 -7.02 -5.71
CA VAL A 52 37.08 -8.21 -5.95
C VAL A 52 35.83 -8.19 -5.05
N SER A 53 35.99 -7.79 -3.79
CA SER A 53 34.87 -7.67 -2.86
C SER A 53 33.84 -6.62 -3.32
N VAL A 54 34.30 -5.46 -3.77
CA VAL A 54 33.44 -4.41 -4.34
C VAL A 54 32.73 -4.89 -5.60
N MET A 55 33.45 -5.59 -6.50
CA MET A 55 32.84 -6.19 -7.68
C MET A 55 31.75 -7.21 -7.33
N LEU A 56 32.04 -8.13 -6.40
CA LEU A 56 31.06 -9.14 -5.99
C LEU A 56 29.82 -8.51 -5.35
N LEU A 57 30.00 -7.46 -4.55
CA LEU A 57 28.91 -6.68 -3.99
C LEU A 57 28.05 -6.04 -5.08
N SER A 58 28.66 -5.47 -6.13
CA SER A 58 27.95 -4.84 -7.25
C SER A 58 27.10 -5.83 -8.06
N PHE A 59 27.55 -7.08 -8.20
CA PHE A 59 26.78 -8.13 -8.88
C PHE A 59 25.64 -8.71 -8.04
N ALA A 60 25.72 -8.58 -6.72
CA ALA A 60 24.71 -9.13 -5.81
C ALA A 60 23.56 -8.15 -5.53
N THR A 61 23.77 -6.83 -5.72
CA THR A 61 22.70 -5.83 -5.53
C THR A 61 21.87 -5.66 -6.78
N HIS A 62 20.57 -5.57 -6.61
CA HIS A 62 19.64 -5.17 -7.67
C HIS A 62 19.03 -3.79 -7.36
N ALA A 63 18.69 -3.06 -8.39
CA ALA A 63 18.05 -1.76 -8.28
C ALA A 63 16.54 -1.95 -8.17
N VAL A 64 15.90 -1.30 -7.19
CA VAL A 64 14.45 -1.26 -7.07
C VAL A 64 14.00 0.19 -7.09
N SER A 65 13.08 0.51 -8.01
CA SER A 65 12.46 1.82 -8.12
C SER A 65 11.19 1.85 -7.28
N ILE A 66 11.11 2.77 -6.32
CA ILE A 66 9.95 2.95 -5.46
C ILE A 66 9.22 4.20 -5.91
N HIS A 67 7.97 4.03 -6.35
CA HIS A 67 7.07 5.10 -6.76
C HIS A 67 6.12 5.45 -5.61
N ASP A 68 6.20 6.69 -5.10
CA ASP A 68 5.34 7.23 -4.06
C ASP A 68 4.68 8.51 -4.60
N GLY A 69 3.50 8.36 -5.20
CA GLY A 69 2.87 9.42 -5.98
C GLY A 69 3.77 9.86 -7.14
N ASP A 70 4.11 11.14 -7.20
CA ASP A 70 4.98 11.72 -8.23
C ASP A 70 6.48 11.54 -7.92
N THR A 71 6.81 10.99 -6.75
CA THR A 71 8.20 10.81 -6.31
C THR A 71 8.71 9.43 -6.68
N VAL A 72 9.87 9.36 -7.33
CA VAL A 72 10.54 8.09 -7.65
C VAL A 72 11.87 8.03 -6.91
N LYS A 73 12.08 6.97 -6.13
CA LYS A 73 13.31 6.71 -5.38
C LYS A 73 13.89 5.37 -5.79
N THR A 74 15.13 5.36 -6.28
CA THR A 74 15.84 4.12 -6.58
C THR A 74 16.69 3.69 -5.39
N VAL A 75 16.56 2.43 -4.98
CA VAL A 75 17.30 1.81 -3.87
C VAL A 75 18.03 0.59 -4.39
N TYR A 76 19.30 0.46 -4.01
CA TYR A 76 20.11 -0.74 -4.29
C TYR A 76 20.04 -1.66 -3.07
N THR A 77 19.61 -2.90 -3.27
CA THR A 77 19.35 -3.83 -2.18
C THR A 77 19.75 -5.26 -2.53
N PHE A 78 19.99 -6.07 -1.47
CA PHE A 78 20.15 -7.51 -1.55
C PHE A 78 18.85 -8.24 -1.24
N SER A 79 17.85 -7.54 -0.68
CA SER A 79 16.59 -8.14 -0.27
C SER A 79 15.66 -8.26 -1.47
N SER A 80 14.96 -9.38 -1.57
CA SER A 80 13.87 -9.60 -2.53
C SER A 80 12.50 -9.33 -1.91
N GLU A 81 12.44 -9.06 -0.60
CA GLU A 81 11.20 -8.79 0.12
C GLU A 81 10.87 -7.30 0.10
N PRO A 82 9.70 -6.91 -0.43
CA PRO A 82 9.34 -5.50 -0.60
C PRO A 82 9.27 -4.72 0.73
N GLU A 83 8.80 -5.34 1.81
CA GLU A 83 8.73 -4.68 3.12
C GLU A 83 10.12 -4.30 3.67
N ASN A 84 11.11 -5.18 3.48
CA ASN A 84 12.50 -4.91 3.85
C ASN A 84 13.10 -3.79 2.99
N ILE A 85 12.75 -3.74 1.70
CA ILE A 85 13.20 -2.69 0.78
C ILE A 85 12.61 -1.34 1.19
N LEU A 86 11.31 -1.30 1.48
CA LEU A 86 10.61 -0.10 1.92
C LEU A 86 11.17 0.42 3.24
N SER A 87 11.35 -0.43 4.24
CA SER A 87 11.92 -0.05 5.53
C SER A 87 13.35 0.47 5.40
N ALA A 88 14.20 -0.18 4.60
CA ALA A 88 15.58 0.24 4.33
C ALA A 88 15.64 1.57 3.54
N SER A 89 14.62 1.87 2.73
CA SER A 89 14.51 3.12 1.99
C SER A 89 14.20 4.33 2.87
N GLY A 90 13.77 4.10 4.12
CA GLY A 90 13.31 5.15 5.04
C GLY A 90 11.91 5.67 4.73
N ILE A 91 11.16 5.01 3.85
CA ILE A 91 9.78 5.35 3.55
C ILE A 91 8.89 4.78 4.66
N LYS A 92 8.17 5.65 5.35
CA LYS A 92 7.20 5.26 6.37
C LYS A 92 5.87 4.94 5.70
N MET A 93 5.31 3.80 6.03
CA MET A 93 3.97 3.39 5.63
C MET A 93 3.03 3.44 6.83
N SER A 94 1.77 3.82 6.60
CA SER A 94 0.68 3.60 7.55
C SER A 94 0.13 2.17 7.37
N ASP A 95 -0.63 1.69 8.36
CA ASP A 95 -1.25 0.35 8.31
C ASP A 95 -2.30 0.23 7.18
N ALA A 96 -2.85 1.37 6.72
CA ALA A 96 -3.84 1.44 5.66
C ALA A 96 -3.22 1.60 4.27
N ASP A 97 -1.91 1.95 4.15
CA ASP A 97 -1.21 2.05 2.88
C ASP A 97 -1.06 0.67 2.22
N LYS A 98 -1.10 0.64 0.91
CA LYS A 98 -0.86 -0.56 0.11
C LYS A 98 0.30 -0.36 -0.84
N PHE A 99 0.89 -1.44 -1.29
CA PHE A 99 1.88 -1.41 -2.36
C PHE A 99 1.69 -2.58 -3.33
N THR A 100 2.17 -2.39 -4.54
CA THR A 100 2.34 -3.46 -5.52
C THR A 100 3.82 -3.61 -5.81
N TYR A 101 4.30 -4.85 -5.95
CA TYR A 101 5.69 -5.15 -6.30
C TYR A 101 5.73 -5.98 -7.59
N SER A 102 6.53 -5.53 -8.55
CA SER A 102 6.77 -6.23 -9.81
C SER A 102 8.28 -6.36 -10.06
N GLY A 103 8.66 -7.37 -10.87
CA GLY A 103 10.07 -7.59 -11.24
C GLY A 103 10.86 -8.41 -10.23
N MET A 104 10.21 -9.28 -9.43
CA MET A 104 10.91 -10.20 -8.54
C MET A 104 11.93 -11.06 -9.31
N GLY A 105 13.22 -10.95 -8.93
CA GLY A 105 14.32 -11.71 -9.57
C GLY A 105 14.86 -11.11 -10.88
N SER A 106 14.42 -9.93 -11.29
CA SER A 106 15.02 -9.15 -12.37
C SER A 106 15.93 -8.05 -11.82
N ASP A 107 16.85 -7.54 -12.64
CA ASP A 107 17.78 -6.47 -12.27
C ASP A 107 17.08 -5.13 -11.94
N ASN A 108 15.79 -4.99 -12.29
CA ASN A 108 14.99 -3.79 -12.08
C ASN A 108 13.64 -4.15 -11.46
N GLY A 109 13.56 -4.13 -10.13
CA GLY A 109 12.29 -4.23 -9.40
C GLY A 109 11.56 -2.89 -9.36
N GLU A 110 10.23 -2.92 -9.32
CA GLU A 110 9.38 -1.74 -9.16
C GLU A 110 8.39 -1.93 -8.02
N ILE A 111 8.37 -0.99 -7.07
CA ILE A 111 7.37 -0.91 -6.00
C ILE A 111 6.54 0.34 -6.24
N LYS A 112 5.22 0.18 -6.35
CA LYS A 112 4.27 1.30 -6.41
C LYS A 112 3.51 1.37 -5.10
N LEU A 113 3.63 2.50 -4.42
CA LEU A 113 2.90 2.80 -3.20
C LEU A 113 1.55 3.44 -3.53
N MET A 114 0.53 2.97 -2.86
CA MET A 114 -0.81 3.53 -2.85
C MET A 114 -1.07 4.06 -1.44
N ARG A 115 -0.98 5.39 -1.28
CA ARG A 115 -1.21 6.04 0.00
C ARG A 115 -2.68 6.03 0.37
N ALA A 116 -2.96 5.65 1.60
CA ALA A 116 -4.30 5.77 2.14
C ALA A 116 -4.65 7.23 2.40
N PHE A 117 -5.92 7.55 2.20
CA PHE A 117 -6.50 8.86 2.47
C PHE A 117 -7.83 8.71 3.21
N PRO A 118 -8.19 9.69 4.05
CA PRO A 118 -9.42 9.65 4.82
C PRO A 118 -10.64 9.94 3.95
N VAL A 119 -11.72 9.18 4.19
CA VAL A 119 -13.08 9.40 3.71
C VAL A 119 -14.01 9.37 4.92
N SER A 120 -14.97 10.28 4.98
CA SER A 120 -16.00 10.28 6.03
C SER A 120 -17.33 9.78 5.48
N ILE A 121 -18.09 9.09 6.34
CA ILE A 121 -19.43 8.61 6.04
C ILE A 121 -20.37 9.15 7.13
N ASP A 122 -21.38 9.91 6.71
CA ASP A 122 -22.45 10.36 7.61
C ASP A 122 -23.67 9.47 7.40
N ALA A 123 -23.98 8.59 8.34
CA ALA A 123 -25.10 7.66 8.27
C ALA A 123 -25.79 7.53 9.62
N ASN A 124 -27.11 7.54 9.64
CA ASN A 124 -27.95 7.37 10.83
C ASN A 124 -27.57 8.32 11.98
N GLY A 125 -27.12 9.54 11.64
CA GLY A 125 -26.71 10.56 12.62
C GLY A 125 -25.34 10.36 13.24
N ASN A 126 -24.54 9.41 12.75
CA ASN A 126 -23.17 9.15 13.15
C ASN A 126 -22.22 9.43 11.97
N THR A 127 -21.01 9.91 12.30
CA THR A 127 -19.93 10.06 11.31
C THR A 127 -18.88 8.99 11.54
N TYR A 128 -18.55 8.24 10.49
CA TYR A 128 -17.50 7.23 10.45
C TYR A 128 -16.33 7.74 9.61
N TYR A 129 -15.10 7.50 10.08
CA TYR A 129 -13.88 7.84 9.34
C TYR A 129 -13.20 6.56 8.88
N ILE A 130 -12.94 6.46 7.58
CA ILE A 130 -12.31 5.30 6.96
C ILE A 130 -11.09 5.76 6.19
N GLU A 131 -9.97 5.08 6.41
CA GLU A 131 -8.77 5.24 5.58
C GLU A 131 -8.80 4.20 4.45
N THR A 132 -8.63 4.66 3.23
CA THR A 132 -8.67 3.83 2.02
C THR A 132 -7.61 4.27 1.02
N THR A 133 -7.14 3.33 0.21
CA THR A 133 -6.25 3.60 -0.94
C THR A 133 -7.02 3.85 -2.24
N GLY A 134 -8.36 3.88 -2.19
CA GLY A 134 -9.26 4.03 -3.33
C GLY A 134 -10.40 3.02 -3.27
N GLY A 135 -11.13 2.92 -4.35
CA GLY A 135 -12.33 2.09 -4.50
C GLY A 135 -13.55 2.93 -4.87
N THR A 136 -14.72 2.31 -4.85
CA THR A 136 -16.01 2.97 -5.11
C THR A 136 -16.72 3.33 -3.82
N VAL A 137 -17.72 4.22 -3.89
CA VAL A 137 -18.60 4.54 -2.75
C VAL A 137 -19.21 3.25 -2.19
N ARG A 138 -19.63 2.32 -3.04
CA ARG A 138 -20.14 1.00 -2.65
C ARG A 138 -19.15 0.22 -1.78
N ASP A 139 -17.86 0.18 -2.20
CA ASP A 139 -16.82 -0.55 -1.47
C ASP A 139 -16.59 0.04 -0.08
N ILE A 140 -16.61 1.38 0.01
CA ILE A 140 -16.40 2.08 1.28
C ILE A 140 -17.58 1.86 2.23
N LEU A 141 -18.82 1.93 1.75
CA LEU A 141 -20.00 1.65 2.56
C LEU A 141 -20.02 0.19 3.04
N ALA A 142 -19.69 -0.76 2.17
CA ALA A 142 -19.58 -2.17 2.53
C ALA A 142 -18.49 -2.42 3.59
N ASN A 143 -17.32 -1.79 3.46
CA ASN A 143 -16.24 -1.89 4.44
C ASN A 143 -16.63 -1.28 5.81
N ALA A 144 -17.48 -0.25 5.79
CA ALA A 144 -18.04 0.34 7.02
C ALA A 144 -19.16 -0.50 7.63
N GLY A 145 -19.64 -1.55 6.96
CA GLY A 145 -20.78 -2.35 7.39
C GLY A 145 -22.13 -1.63 7.21
N ILE A 146 -22.17 -0.58 6.38
CA ILE A 146 -23.39 0.19 6.07
C ILE A 146 -24.03 -0.46 4.85
N LEU A 147 -25.19 -1.08 5.08
CA LEU A 147 -26.01 -1.64 4.02
C LEU A 147 -26.92 -0.55 3.48
N VAL A 148 -26.99 -0.45 2.16
CA VAL A 148 -27.86 0.49 1.45
C VAL A 148 -28.75 -0.28 0.49
N ASP A 149 -29.99 0.16 0.36
CA ASP A 149 -30.94 -0.42 -0.58
C ASP A 149 -31.37 0.60 -1.68
N SER A 150 -32.33 0.20 -2.49
CA SER A 150 -32.80 1.04 -3.62
C SER A 150 -33.56 2.28 -3.20
N ASP A 151 -34.09 2.31 -1.99
CA ASP A 151 -34.93 3.40 -1.48
C ASP A 151 -34.10 4.43 -0.72
N ASP A 152 -32.88 4.07 -0.31
CA ASP A 152 -31.96 4.94 0.40
C ASP A 152 -31.44 6.09 -0.48
N GLU A 153 -31.25 7.25 0.13
CA GLU A 153 -30.72 8.44 -0.54
C GLU A 153 -29.22 8.61 -0.21
N ILE A 154 -28.39 8.67 -1.27
CA ILE A 154 -26.94 8.85 -1.15
C ILE A 154 -26.54 10.05 -2.01
N ASN A 155 -25.65 10.90 -1.47
CA ASN A 155 -25.22 12.11 -2.18
C ASN A 155 -24.27 11.88 -3.36
N PHE A 156 -23.76 10.64 -3.54
CA PHE A 156 -22.90 10.22 -4.64
C PHE A 156 -23.42 8.95 -5.29
N SER A 157 -22.99 8.66 -6.51
CA SER A 157 -23.24 7.36 -7.13
C SER A 157 -22.50 6.24 -6.41
N LEU A 158 -23.13 5.07 -6.25
CA LEU A 158 -22.47 3.90 -5.64
C LEU A 158 -21.23 3.46 -6.43
N ASP A 159 -21.19 3.67 -7.73
CA ASP A 159 -20.08 3.28 -8.60
C ASP A 159 -19.04 4.42 -8.80
N GLU A 160 -19.25 5.56 -8.13
CA GLU A 160 -18.30 6.68 -8.16
C GLU A 160 -17.03 6.36 -7.38
N ALA A 161 -15.88 6.73 -7.93
CA ALA A 161 -14.61 6.54 -7.28
C ALA A 161 -14.43 7.53 -6.12
N VAL A 162 -14.00 7.04 -4.96
CA VAL A 162 -13.77 7.90 -3.79
C VAL A 162 -12.46 8.68 -3.92
N THR A 163 -12.46 9.89 -3.38
CA THR A 163 -11.32 10.79 -3.35
C THR A 163 -11.03 11.28 -1.93
N SER A 164 -9.81 11.78 -1.72
CA SER A 164 -9.39 12.27 -0.40
C SER A 164 -10.29 13.40 0.11
N GLY A 165 -10.74 13.26 1.36
CA GLY A 165 -11.61 14.22 2.01
C GLY A 165 -13.08 14.17 1.59
N MET A 166 -13.48 13.17 0.80
CA MET A 166 -14.87 12.96 0.40
C MET A 166 -15.75 12.65 1.62
N THR A 167 -16.95 13.23 1.66
CA THR A 167 -17.97 12.96 2.69
C THR A 167 -19.19 12.32 2.05
N ILE A 168 -19.42 11.05 2.33
CA ILE A 168 -20.53 10.27 1.82
C ILE A 168 -21.68 10.39 2.83
N ALA A 169 -22.78 11.01 2.42
CA ALA A 169 -24.00 11.11 3.25
C ALA A 169 -25.00 10.04 2.82
N VAL A 170 -25.44 9.23 3.76
CA VAL A 170 -26.44 8.18 3.57
C VAL A 170 -27.66 8.48 4.43
N THR A 171 -28.81 8.58 3.80
CA THR A 171 -30.11 8.69 4.47
C THR A 171 -30.89 7.40 4.25
N SER A 172 -31.04 6.61 5.30
CA SER A 172 -31.87 5.40 5.24
C SER A 172 -33.33 5.75 5.14
N ILE A 173 -34.04 5.15 4.17
CA ILE A 173 -35.44 5.36 3.91
C ILE A 173 -36.22 4.08 4.14
N ASP A 174 -37.08 4.10 5.13
CA ASP A 174 -37.96 2.99 5.46
C ASP A 174 -39.42 3.40 5.25
N TYR A 175 -40.25 2.45 4.83
CA TYR A 175 -41.70 2.66 4.68
C TYR A 175 -42.46 1.77 5.67
N THR A 176 -43.41 2.39 6.40
CA THR A 176 -44.37 1.66 7.18
C THR A 176 -45.77 1.88 6.64
N THR A 177 -46.62 0.85 6.70
CA THR A 177 -48.01 0.93 6.25
C THR A 177 -48.98 0.73 7.42
N GLU A 178 -50.00 1.56 7.47
CA GLU A 178 -51.10 1.46 8.41
C GLU A 178 -52.43 1.41 7.63
N VAL A 179 -53.25 0.40 7.94
CA VAL A 179 -54.60 0.28 7.36
C VAL A 179 -55.63 0.75 8.38
N LYS A 180 -56.40 1.77 7.96
CA LYS A 180 -57.51 2.31 8.79
C LYS A 180 -58.84 2.06 8.11
N GLU A 181 -59.83 1.66 8.93
CA GLU A 181 -61.22 1.60 8.53
C GLU A 181 -61.84 2.99 8.67
N VAL A 182 -62.37 3.49 7.57
CA VAL A 182 -63.10 4.76 7.54
C VAL A 182 -64.55 4.49 7.18
N THR A 183 -65.44 4.93 8.07
CA THR A 183 -66.90 4.81 7.84
C THR A 183 -67.35 5.70 6.69
N LEU A 184 -68.06 5.14 5.74
CA LEU A 184 -68.69 5.88 4.64
C LEU A 184 -70.15 6.09 4.95
N PRO A 185 -70.60 7.36 5.07
CA PRO A 185 -72.00 7.63 5.27
C PRO A 185 -72.79 7.21 4.03
N TYR A 186 -74.03 6.74 4.25
CA TYR A 186 -74.93 6.43 3.16
C TYR A 186 -75.49 7.71 2.51
N ASN A 187 -75.77 7.67 1.22
CA ASN A 187 -76.39 8.77 0.52
C ASN A 187 -77.93 8.74 0.77
N THR A 188 -78.50 9.90 1.00
CA THR A 188 -79.92 10.04 1.11
C THR A 188 -80.59 10.26 -0.29
N LYS A 189 -81.56 9.45 -0.61
CA LYS A 189 -82.40 9.60 -1.83
C LYS A 189 -83.87 9.80 -1.43
N THR A 190 -84.45 10.88 -1.92
CA THR A 190 -85.85 11.12 -1.77
C THR A 190 -86.64 10.50 -2.94
N VAL A 191 -87.62 9.68 -2.62
CA VAL A 191 -88.52 9.04 -3.57
C VAL A 191 -89.96 9.45 -3.26
N TYR A 192 -90.64 9.97 -4.23
CA TYR A 192 -92.07 10.31 -4.08
C TYR A 192 -92.92 9.04 -4.23
N SER A 193 -93.95 8.91 -3.41
CA SER A 193 -94.82 7.74 -3.44
C SER A 193 -96.29 8.14 -3.23
N ASP A 194 -97.10 7.63 -4.07
CA ASP A 194 -98.57 7.86 -3.95
C ASP A 194 -99.30 7.09 -2.86
N LYS A 195 -98.49 6.24 -2.17
CA LYS A 195 -98.98 5.43 -1.05
C LYS A 195 -98.97 6.19 0.29
N LEU A 196 -98.38 7.37 0.36
CA LEU A 196 -98.38 8.22 1.56
C LEU A 196 -99.25 9.42 1.39
N PRO A 197 -100.02 9.79 2.46
CA PRO A 197 -100.78 11.02 2.49
C PRO A 197 -99.90 12.24 2.24
N ALA A 198 -100.44 13.27 1.56
CA ALA A 198 -99.70 14.49 1.26
C ALA A 198 -99.05 15.11 2.49
N GLY A 199 -97.77 15.46 2.46
CA GLY A 199 -96.97 16.01 3.56
C GLY A 199 -96.48 15.00 4.62
N LYS A 200 -96.69 13.68 4.44
CA LYS A 200 -96.09 12.64 5.25
C LYS A 200 -94.85 12.11 4.59
N THR A 201 -93.81 11.92 5.43
CA THR A 201 -92.52 11.35 4.98
C THR A 201 -92.21 10.10 5.91
N THR A 202 -91.75 9.03 5.29
CA THR A 202 -91.18 7.87 5.96
C THR A 202 -89.74 7.78 5.65
N VAL A 203 -88.83 7.66 6.65
CA VAL A 203 -87.41 7.58 6.49
C VAL A 203 -86.97 6.13 6.74
N THR A 204 -86.37 5.50 5.71
CA THR A 204 -85.71 4.21 5.93
C THR A 204 -84.20 4.52 6.06
N LYS A 205 -83.61 4.16 7.19
CA LYS A 205 -82.20 4.33 7.42
C LYS A 205 -81.37 3.44 6.47
N GLY A 206 -80.39 4.00 5.87
CA GLY A 206 -79.36 3.23 5.13
C GLY A 206 -78.35 2.56 6.08
N THR A 207 -77.53 1.70 5.53
CA THR A 207 -76.38 1.08 6.23
C THR A 207 -75.13 1.82 5.85
N GLU A 208 -74.35 2.20 6.82
CA GLU A 208 -73.02 2.79 6.56
C GLU A 208 -72.12 1.77 5.93
N GLY A 209 -71.31 2.18 4.95
CA GLY A 209 -70.25 1.37 4.37
C GLY A 209 -68.95 1.51 5.14
N VAL A 210 -67.99 0.64 4.85
CA VAL A 210 -66.64 0.71 5.39
C VAL A 210 -65.65 0.79 4.20
N LYS A 211 -64.75 1.75 4.28
CA LYS A 211 -63.65 1.91 3.34
C LYS A 211 -62.34 1.63 4.09
N LEU A 212 -61.53 0.73 3.57
CA LEU A 212 -60.14 0.55 4.00
C LEU A 212 -59.26 1.57 3.32
N VAL A 213 -58.52 2.36 4.11
CA VAL A 213 -57.55 3.33 3.64
C VAL A 213 -56.20 2.91 4.14
N THR A 214 -55.25 2.66 3.20
CA THR A 214 -53.88 2.37 3.53
C THR A 214 -53.07 3.66 3.52
N TYR A 215 -52.44 3.98 4.63
CA TYR A 215 -51.48 5.06 4.78
C TYR A 215 -50.08 4.49 4.69
N THR A 216 -49.24 5.08 3.85
CA THR A 216 -47.82 4.74 3.78
C THR A 216 -47.02 5.91 4.35
N TYR A 217 -46.22 5.66 5.35
CA TYR A 217 -45.39 6.65 6.00
C TYR A 217 -43.91 6.43 5.57
N LYS A 218 -43.27 7.48 5.10
CA LYS A 218 -41.83 7.48 4.76
C LYS A 218 -41.05 7.91 6.01
N HIS A 219 -40.11 7.10 6.43
CA HIS A 219 -39.20 7.39 7.54
C HIS A 219 -37.81 7.64 6.95
N ALA A 220 -37.19 8.78 7.32
CA ALA A 220 -35.81 9.10 6.97
C ALA A 220 -34.94 9.02 8.23
N ASN A 221 -33.95 8.14 8.22
CA ASN A 221 -33.12 7.82 9.41
C ASN A 221 -33.99 7.53 10.66
N GLY A 222 -35.04 6.74 10.49
CA GLY A 222 -35.99 6.38 11.57
C GLY A 222 -36.91 7.49 12.02
N LYS A 223 -36.95 8.65 11.37
CA LYS A 223 -37.84 9.77 11.68
C LYS A 223 -38.91 9.92 10.58
N LEU A 224 -40.16 10.14 11.00
CA LEU A 224 -41.30 10.39 10.13
C LEU A 224 -41.20 11.79 9.51
#